data_fbe30bc91a63db7d6234a8b8b0dc2457
#
_entry.id   fbe30bc91a63db7d6234a8b8b0dc2457
#
_cell.length_a   1.000
_cell.length_b   1.000
_cell.length_c   1.000
_cell.angle_alpha   90.00
_cell.angle_beta   90.00
_cell.angle_gamma   90.00
#
_symmetry.space_group_name_H-M   'P 1'
#
loop_
_entity.id
_entity.type
_entity.pdbx_description
1 polymer ?
#
loop_
_entity_poly.entity_id
_entity_poly.type
_entity_poly.pdbx_seq_one_letter_code
_entity_poly.pdbx_strand_id
1 'polypeptide(L)'
;CKDLTLEIPFDVGELVNVAYKLLKKNKLVNAYIRPLIFMDTNMDLTTDSKVHVFMAAWRWKKYLGSEPLDLMISEHSKTVGLANKINAKIIGNYTNSILASSQAKKLGYSEALMLDINGNISESPAANFFYEKDGALFTPTTEFAYNGLTRKTIIELAKQWNIKVT
;
A
#
# COMPACT_ATOMS: atom_id res chain seq x y z
N CYS A 1 -10.23 -8.89 -2.45
CA CYS A 1 -11.06 -9.87 -1.71
C CYS A 1 -10.89 -11.30 -2.21
N LYS A 2 -10.63 -11.51 -3.51
CA LYS A 2 -10.37 -12.87 -4.03
C LYS A 2 -9.29 -13.63 -3.24
N ASP A 3 -8.18 -12.98 -2.91
CA ASP A 3 -7.07 -13.60 -2.15
C ASP A 3 -7.46 -14.02 -0.72
N LEU A 4 -8.56 -13.48 -0.20
CA LEU A 4 -9.12 -13.81 1.12
C LEU A 4 -10.44 -14.57 1.03
N THR A 5 -10.84 -15.00 -0.15
CA THR A 5 -12.13 -15.68 -0.40
C THR A 5 -13.36 -14.92 0.10
N LEU A 6 -13.25 -13.57 0.23
CA LEU A 6 -14.36 -12.73 0.67
C LEU A 6 -15.27 -12.38 -0.49
N GLU A 7 -16.55 -12.65 -0.33
CA GLU A 7 -17.60 -12.23 -1.25
C GLU A 7 -18.14 -10.86 -0.85
N ILE A 8 -17.91 -9.87 -1.72
CA ILE A 8 -18.41 -8.51 -1.48
C ILE A 8 -19.84 -8.45 -2.01
N PRO A 9 -20.84 -8.01 -1.20
CA PRO A 9 -22.24 -7.97 -1.60
C PRO A 9 -22.60 -6.79 -2.52
N PHE A 10 -21.61 -6.14 -3.12
CA PHE A 10 -21.76 -4.99 -4.01
C PHE A 10 -20.88 -5.13 -5.23
N ASP A 11 -21.35 -4.71 -6.39
CA ASP A 11 -20.52 -4.62 -7.58
C ASP A 11 -19.60 -3.38 -7.54
N VAL A 12 -18.57 -3.38 -8.39
CA VAL A 12 -17.60 -2.29 -8.45
C VAL A 12 -18.24 -0.97 -8.87
N GLY A 13 -19.22 -1.00 -9.78
CA GLY A 13 -19.92 0.19 -10.24
C GLY A 13 -20.74 0.84 -9.13
N GLU A 14 -21.41 0.05 -8.30
CA GLU A 14 -22.10 0.54 -7.10
C GLU A 14 -21.13 1.23 -6.15
N LEU A 15 -19.97 0.61 -5.85
CA LEU A 15 -18.96 1.18 -4.96
C LEU A 15 -18.37 2.48 -5.52
N VAL A 16 -18.11 2.55 -6.81
CA VAL A 16 -17.66 3.78 -7.48
C VAL A 16 -18.74 4.88 -7.36
N ASN A 17 -20.01 4.56 -7.60
CA ASN A 17 -21.10 5.51 -7.44
C ASN A 17 -21.24 6.03 -6.02
N VAL A 18 -21.06 5.15 -5.02
CA VAL A 18 -21.04 5.54 -3.60
C VAL A 18 -19.88 6.49 -3.31
N ALA A 19 -18.69 6.25 -3.87
CA ALA A 19 -17.53 7.12 -3.70
C ALA A 19 -17.84 8.56 -4.23
N TYR A 20 -18.42 8.69 -5.43
CA TYR A 20 -18.80 9.99 -5.96
C TYR A 20 -19.89 10.68 -5.14
N LYS A 21 -20.91 9.94 -4.68
CA LYS A 21 -21.95 10.47 -3.78
C LYS A 21 -21.34 10.96 -2.46
N LEU A 22 -20.38 10.23 -1.90
CA LEU A 22 -19.65 10.58 -0.68
C LEU A 22 -18.89 11.89 -0.85
N LEU A 23 -18.13 12.05 -1.95
CA LEU A 23 -17.41 13.27 -2.27
C LEU A 23 -18.35 14.46 -2.42
N LYS A 24 -19.42 14.30 -3.19
CA LYS A 24 -20.43 15.36 -3.40
C LYS A 24 -21.09 15.78 -2.08
N LYS A 25 -21.52 14.82 -1.25
CA LYS A 25 -22.17 15.10 0.04
C LYS A 25 -21.26 15.87 1.00
N ASN A 26 -19.95 15.58 0.96
CA ASN A 26 -18.95 16.23 1.80
C ASN A 26 -18.31 17.47 1.14
N LYS A 27 -18.76 17.87 -0.04
CA LYS A 27 -18.23 19.03 -0.82
C LYS A 27 -16.70 18.91 -1.02
N LEU A 28 -16.22 17.70 -1.32
CA LEU A 28 -14.80 17.40 -1.54
C LEU A 28 -14.54 17.29 -3.05
N VAL A 29 -13.55 18.04 -3.55
CA VAL A 29 -13.06 17.95 -4.95
C VAL A 29 -11.81 17.09 -4.99
N ASN A 30 -10.83 17.40 -4.13
CA ASN A 30 -9.62 16.61 -3.94
C ASN A 30 -9.68 15.97 -2.56
N ALA A 31 -9.70 14.64 -2.51
CA ALA A 31 -9.84 13.91 -1.27
C ALA A 31 -9.12 12.56 -1.30
N TYR A 32 -8.71 12.12 -0.15
CA TYR A 32 -8.38 10.72 0.07
C TYR A 32 -9.68 9.95 0.31
N ILE A 33 -9.85 8.83 -0.38
CA ILE A 33 -10.96 7.90 -0.19
C ILE A 33 -10.40 6.62 0.43
N ARG A 34 -10.95 6.22 1.57
CA ARG A 34 -10.59 5.00 2.28
C ARG A 34 -11.77 4.01 2.23
N PRO A 35 -11.80 3.09 1.28
CA PRO A 35 -12.67 1.92 1.39
C PRO A 35 -12.06 0.94 2.41
N LEU A 36 -12.92 0.34 3.21
CA LEU A 36 -12.58 -0.72 4.15
C LEU A 36 -13.59 -1.84 3.97
N ILE A 37 -13.10 -3.05 3.74
CA ILE A 37 -13.91 -4.27 3.65
C ILE A 37 -13.56 -5.10 4.87
N PHE A 38 -14.58 -5.55 5.59
CA PHE A 38 -14.41 -6.32 6.81
C PHE A 38 -15.56 -7.31 6.99
N MET A 39 -15.34 -8.32 7.78
CA MET A 39 -16.35 -9.32 8.14
C MET A 39 -16.96 -9.00 9.50
N ASP A 40 -18.15 -9.52 9.74
CA ASP A 40 -18.72 -9.55 11.08
C ASP A 40 -17.81 -10.27 12.07
N THR A 41 -17.99 -9.98 13.33
CA THR A 41 -17.27 -10.64 14.42
C THR A 41 -17.67 -12.11 14.49
N ASN A 42 -16.70 -13.00 14.38
CA ASN A 42 -16.82 -14.38 14.78
C ASN A 42 -15.52 -14.82 15.46
N MET A 43 -15.58 -15.89 16.21
CA MET A 43 -14.41 -16.50 16.86
C MET A 43 -13.84 -17.65 16.01
N ASP A 44 -14.52 -18.00 14.94
CA ASP A 44 -14.08 -19.04 14.00
C ASP A 44 -13.06 -18.43 13.02
N LEU A 45 -11.99 -19.15 12.75
CA LEU A 45 -10.97 -18.74 11.79
C LEU A 45 -11.38 -19.06 10.34
N THR A 46 -12.64 -18.73 9.99
CA THR A 46 -13.22 -18.94 8.67
C THR A 46 -13.61 -17.63 8.02
N THR A 47 -13.86 -17.64 6.72
CA THR A 47 -14.38 -16.49 5.97
C THR A 47 -15.90 -16.53 5.79
N ASP A 48 -16.58 -17.42 6.49
CA ASP A 48 -18.01 -17.65 6.39
C ASP A 48 -18.81 -16.69 7.31
N SER A 49 -18.60 -15.41 7.10
CA SER A 49 -19.27 -14.35 7.83
C SER A 49 -19.73 -13.25 6.88
N LYS A 50 -20.74 -12.51 7.29
CA LYS A 50 -21.24 -11.38 6.52
C LYS A 50 -20.14 -10.34 6.27
N VAL A 51 -19.99 -9.95 5.01
CA VAL A 51 -19.02 -8.96 4.58
C VAL A 51 -19.65 -7.58 4.53
N HIS A 52 -18.96 -6.60 5.09
CA HIS A 52 -19.36 -5.20 5.12
C HIS A 52 -18.37 -4.35 4.34
N VAL A 53 -18.87 -3.25 3.78
CA VAL A 53 -18.04 -2.21 3.15
C VAL A 53 -18.31 -0.87 3.85
N PHE A 54 -17.25 -0.28 4.36
CA PHE A 54 -17.25 1.10 4.86
C PHE A 54 -16.42 1.96 3.93
N MET A 55 -16.84 3.21 3.73
CA MET A 55 -16.09 4.16 2.91
C MET A 55 -16.06 5.53 3.59
N ALA A 56 -14.86 6.08 3.74
CA ALA A 56 -14.63 7.43 4.26
C ALA A 56 -13.89 8.29 3.23
N ALA A 57 -14.11 9.60 3.28
CA ALA A 57 -13.38 10.56 2.45
C ALA A 57 -13.07 11.82 3.27
N TRP A 58 -11.84 12.33 3.11
CA TRP A 58 -11.41 13.57 3.75
C TRP A 58 -10.30 14.25 2.94
N ARG A 59 -10.04 15.52 3.23
CA ARG A 59 -8.92 16.24 2.63
C ARG A 59 -7.61 15.65 3.16
N TRP A 60 -6.69 15.34 2.25
CA TRP A 60 -5.38 14.84 2.61
C TRP A 60 -4.31 15.67 1.90
N LYS A 61 -3.27 16.06 2.61
CA LYS A 61 -2.07 16.68 2.03
C LYS A 61 -1.21 15.61 1.34
N LYS A 62 -0.18 16.00 0.58
CA LYS A 62 0.80 15.07 0.04
C LYS A 62 1.37 14.21 1.19
N TYR A 63 1.35 12.89 1.02
CA TYR A 63 1.67 11.93 2.08
C TYR A 63 3.07 12.14 2.67
N LEU A 64 4.08 12.25 1.80
CA LEU A 64 5.47 12.45 2.19
C LEU A 64 5.99 13.87 1.87
N GLY A 65 5.11 14.81 1.52
CA GLY A 65 5.53 16.15 1.11
C GLY A 65 6.10 16.21 -0.31
N SER A 66 6.90 17.23 -0.59
CA SER A 66 7.58 17.46 -1.88
C SER A 66 9.10 17.60 -1.74
N GLU A 67 9.61 17.68 -0.53
CA GLU A 67 11.03 17.80 -0.25
C GLU A 67 11.71 16.43 -0.22
N PRO A 68 13.03 16.37 -0.45
CA PRO A 68 13.81 15.15 -0.22
C PRO A 68 13.62 14.63 1.20
N LEU A 69 13.64 13.31 1.34
CA LEU A 69 13.39 12.63 2.61
C LEU A 69 14.67 12.00 3.14
N ASP A 70 14.91 12.17 4.42
CA ASP A 70 15.92 11.42 5.14
C ASP A 70 15.34 10.05 5.52
N LEU A 71 15.92 8.98 4.97
CA LEU A 71 15.48 7.61 5.21
C LEU A 71 16.46 6.90 6.15
N MET A 72 15.92 6.10 7.05
CA MET A 72 16.71 5.14 7.81
C MET A 72 16.38 3.71 7.40
N ILE A 73 17.39 2.84 7.37
CA ILE A 73 17.15 1.40 7.22
C ILE A 73 16.59 0.88 8.54
N SER A 74 15.37 0.29 8.46
CA SER A 74 14.67 -0.23 9.63
C SER A 74 15.20 -1.61 10.02
N GLU A 75 15.19 -1.91 11.31
CA GLU A 75 15.39 -3.26 11.83
C GLU A 75 14.17 -4.17 11.65
N HIS A 76 13.00 -3.57 11.34
CA HIS A 76 11.78 -4.32 11.05
C HIS A 76 11.73 -4.67 9.56
N SER A 77 11.82 -5.95 9.25
CA SER A 77 11.75 -6.44 7.86
C SER A 77 10.33 -6.33 7.30
N LYS A 78 10.24 -6.19 5.98
CA LYS A 78 8.97 -6.29 5.27
C LYS A 78 8.42 -7.71 5.36
N THR A 79 7.10 -7.82 5.50
CA THR A 79 6.42 -9.12 5.50
C THR A 79 6.66 -9.86 4.19
N VAL A 80 6.93 -11.16 4.26
CA VAL A 80 7.20 -12.01 3.08
C VAL A 80 5.97 -12.68 2.50
N GLY A 81 5.98 -12.83 1.18
CA GLY A 81 4.89 -13.45 0.43
C GLY A 81 4.57 -14.90 0.82
N LEU A 82 5.56 -15.65 1.32
CA LEU A 82 5.36 -17.02 1.81
C LEU A 82 4.54 -17.10 3.12
N ALA A 83 4.71 -16.10 3.98
CA ALA A 83 4.00 -16.03 5.28
C ALA A 83 2.65 -15.31 5.17
N ASN A 84 2.47 -14.45 4.16
CA ASN A 84 1.28 -13.63 4.00
C ASN A 84 0.97 -13.38 2.52
N LYS A 85 -0.28 -13.10 2.22
CA LYS A 85 -0.70 -12.64 0.88
C LYS A 85 -0.24 -11.19 0.67
N ILE A 86 1.05 -10.99 0.34
CA ILE A 86 1.67 -9.66 0.23
C ILE A 86 0.95 -8.73 -0.77
N ASN A 87 0.36 -9.29 -1.82
CA ASN A 87 -0.39 -8.53 -2.82
C ASN A 87 -1.83 -8.21 -2.40
N ALA A 88 -2.32 -8.80 -1.31
CA ALA A 88 -3.59 -8.43 -0.70
C ALA A 88 -3.37 -7.27 0.28
N LYS A 89 -4.15 -6.20 0.12
CA LYS A 89 -4.04 -5.01 0.98
C LYS A 89 -4.74 -5.23 2.32
N ILE A 90 -4.18 -6.15 3.13
CA ILE A 90 -4.70 -6.56 4.42
C ILE A 90 -4.11 -5.67 5.51
N ILE A 91 -4.95 -5.15 6.42
CA ILE A 91 -4.50 -4.26 7.50
C ILE A 91 -3.48 -4.94 8.41
N GLY A 92 -3.65 -6.23 8.70
CA GLY A 92 -2.72 -6.99 9.53
C GLY A 92 -1.29 -7.06 8.97
N ASN A 93 -1.11 -6.95 7.66
CA ASN A 93 0.22 -6.93 7.02
C ASN A 93 1.00 -5.63 7.28
N TYR A 94 0.39 -4.62 7.90
CA TYR A 94 1.03 -3.34 8.18
C TYR A 94 1.71 -3.27 9.54
N THR A 95 1.69 -4.32 10.36
CA THR A 95 2.30 -4.30 11.70
C THR A 95 3.76 -3.88 11.65
N ASN A 96 4.60 -4.55 10.88
CA ASN A 96 6.02 -4.18 10.73
C ASN A 96 6.20 -2.81 10.06
N SER A 97 5.33 -2.44 9.12
CA SER A 97 5.34 -1.10 8.51
C SER A 97 5.08 0.02 9.53
N ILE A 98 4.15 -0.21 10.46
CA ILE A 98 3.84 0.73 11.55
C ILE A 98 5.03 0.86 12.50
N LEU A 99 5.64 -0.26 12.88
CA LEU A 99 6.82 -0.29 13.75
C LEU A 99 8.00 0.45 13.11
N ALA A 100 8.29 0.15 11.84
CA ALA A 100 9.37 0.79 11.07
C ALA A 100 9.18 2.32 10.96
N SER A 101 7.99 2.75 10.58
CA SER A 101 7.65 4.19 10.48
C SER A 101 7.73 4.89 11.84
N SER A 102 7.28 4.23 12.90
CA SER A 102 7.35 4.76 14.26
C SER A 102 8.80 4.87 14.76
N GLN A 103 9.65 3.90 14.46
CA GLN A 103 11.07 3.90 14.78
C GLN A 103 11.77 5.06 14.05
N ALA A 104 11.56 5.20 12.74
CA ALA A 104 12.14 6.28 11.95
C ALA A 104 11.80 7.67 12.53
N LYS A 105 10.53 7.92 12.80
CA LYS A 105 10.07 9.19 13.38
C LYS A 105 10.66 9.46 14.76
N LYS A 106 10.75 8.43 15.61
CA LYS A 106 11.34 8.56 16.96
C LYS A 106 12.82 8.92 16.90
N LEU A 107 13.53 8.50 15.86
CA LEU A 107 14.94 8.79 15.63
C LEU A 107 15.17 10.04 14.78
N GLY A 108 14.13 10.78 14.42
CA GLY A 108 14.22 12.05 13.69
C GLY A 108 14.27 11.93 12.17
N TYR A 109 14.10 10.73 11.62
CA TYR A 109 14.05 10.51 10.17
C TYR A 109 12.65 10.76 9.59
N SER A 110 12.62 11.09 8.30
CA SER A 110 11.37 11.35 7.59
C SER A 110 10.53 10.08 7.40
N GLU A 111 11.18 8.96 7.06
CA GLU A 111 10.53 7.66 6.86
C GLU A 111 11.56 6.52 6.96
N ALA A 112 11.08 5.29 7.05
CA ALA A 112 11.90 4.09 7.03
C ALA A 112 12.05 3.52 5.61
N LEU A 113 13.19 2.87 5.36
CA LEU A 113 13.39 1.94 4.26
C LEU A 113 13.51 0.54 4.85
N MET A 114 12.63 -0.37 4.43
CA MET A 114 12.56 -1.72 4.97
C MET A 114 13.31 -2.70 4.07
N LEU A 115 13.94 -3.68 4.68
CA LEU A 115 14.59 -4.77 3.97
C LEU A 115 13.68 -6.00 3.91
N ASP A 116 13.93 -6.88 2.96
CA ASP A 116 13.37 -8.23 2.94
C ASP A 116 14.10 -9.14 3.93
N ILE A 117 13.69 -10.41 4.02
CA ILE A 117 14.32 -11.40 4.91
C ILE A 117 15.75 -11.79 4.51
N ASN A 118 16.16 -11.44 3.28
CA ASN A 118 17.51 -11.71 2.77
C ASN A 118 18.44 -10.51 2.94
N GLY A 119 17.94 -9.41 3.52
CA GLY A 119 18.69 -8.17 3.69
C GLY A 119 18.73 -7.26 2.48
N ASN A 120 17.96 -7.55 1.42
CA ASN A 120 17.84 -6.66 0.26
C ASN A 120 16.79 -5.58 0.50
N ILE A 121 16.93 -4.45 -0.18
CA ILE A 121 15.92 -3.39 -0.15
C ILE A 121 14.59 -3.94 -0.67
N SER A 122 13.53 -3.72 0.11
CA SER A 122 12.16 -4.01 -0.25
C SER A 122 11.43 -2.72 -0.63
N GLU A 123 10.82 -2.06 0.31
CA GLU A 123 10.07 -0.82 0.08
C GLU A 123 9.96 -0.01 1.39
N SER A 124 9.46 1.21 1.32
CA SER A 124 9.09 1.95 2.54
C SER A 124 7.78 1.39 3.14
N PRO A 125 7.42 1.74 4.39
CA PRO A 125 6.23 1.27 5.07
C PRO A 125 4.94 1.34 4.24
N ALA A 126 4.79 2.37 3.40
CA ALA A 126 3.60 2.59 2.59
C ALA A 126 3.89 3.12 1.17
N ALA A 127 5.14 3.03 0.69
CA ALA A 127 5.54 3.51 -0.63
C ALA A 127 6.52 2.55 -1.29
N ASN A 128 6.36 2.33 -2.60
CA ASN A 128 7.29 1.53 -3.39
C ASN A 128 8.65 2.24 -3.53
N PHE A 129 9.70 1.47 -3.70
CA PHE A 129 11.07 1.96 -3.86
C PHE A 129 11.55 1.80 -5.30
N PHE A 130 12.19 2.85 -5.80
CA PHE A 130 12.92 2.87 -7.08
C PHE A 130 14.23 3.63 -6.91
N TYR A 131 15.24 3.24 -7.63
CA TYR A 131 16.44 4.04 -7.81
C TYR A 131 16.89 4.03 -9.28
N GLU A 132 17.57 5.08 -9.68
CA GLU A 132 18.17 5.18 -11.00
C GLU A 132 19.66 4.87 -10.91
N LYS A 133 20.18 4.11 -11.87
CA LYS A 133 21.62 3.91 -12.06
C LYS A 133 21.89 3.68 -13.54
N ASP A 134 22.85 4.44 -14.09
CA ASP A 134 23.32 4.34 -15.46
C ASP A 134 22.18 4.40 -16.51
N GLY A 135 21.18 5.26 -16.28
CA GLY A 135 20.03 5.45 -17.15
C GLY A 135 18.97 4.34 -17.07
N ALA A 136 19.08 3.42 -16.14
CA ALA A 136 18.09 2.37 -15.89
C ALA A 136 17.44 2.54 -14.53
N LEU A 137 16.16 2.19 -14.41
CA LEU A 137 15.43 2.12 -13.15
C LEU A 137 15.50 0.71 -12.57
N PHE A 138 15.70 0.66 -11.28
CA PHE A 138 15.69 -0.56 -10.47
C PHE A 138 14.59 -0.50 -9.43
N THR A 139 13.89 -1.61 -9.23
CA THR A 139 12.85 -1.75 -8.20
C THR A 139 12.79 -3.18 -7.69
N PRO A 140 12.54 -3.41 -6.40
CA PRO A 140 12.43 -4.75 -5.85
C PRO A 140 11.34 -5.59 -6.53
N THR A 141 11.51 -6.91 -6.49
CA THR A 141 10.54 -7.85 -7.04
C THR A 141 9.25 -7.86 -6.20
N THR A 142 8.15 -8.28 -6.83
CA THR A 142 6.85 -8.39 -6.13
C THR A 142 6.75 -9.60 -5.19
N GLU A 143 7.80 -10.36 -5.05
CA GLU A 143 7.93 -11.40 -4.04
C GLU A 143 8.10 -10.79 -2.64
N PHE A 144 8.82 -9.66 -2.57
CA PHE A 144 9.18 -8.99 -1.31
C PHE A 144 8.67 -7.55 -1.18
N ALA A 145 8.02 -7.02 -2.22
CA ALA A 145 7.42 -5.69 -2.22
C ALA A 145 5.98 -5.72 -2.75
N TYR A 146 5.15 -4.84 -2.22
CA TYR A 146 3.76 -4.73 -2.66
C TYR A 146 3.68 -4.27 -4.12
N ASN A 147 2.89 -4.99 -4.93
CA ASN A 147 2.67 -4.64 -6.34
C ASN A 147 1.70 -3.45 -6.47
N GLY A 148 2.14 -2.29 -6.00
CA GLY A 148 1.35 -1.07 -5.94
C GLY A 148 0.98 -0.49 -7.31
N LEU A 149 -0.09 0.29 -7.36
CA LEU A 149 -0.50 1.00 -8.56
C LEU A 149 0.60 1.98 -9.02
N THR A 150 1.21 2.71 -8.10
CA THR A 150 2.35 3.60 -8.40
C THR A 150 3.50 2.85 -9.06
N ARG A 151 3.87 1.67 -8.52
CA ARG A 151 4.92 0.83 -9.11
C ARG A 151 4.58 0.45 -10.55
N LYS A 152 3.37 -0.03 -10.80
CA LYS A 152 2.89 -0.40 -12.14
C LYS A 152 2.95 0.78 -13.10
N THR A 153 2.43 1.92 -12.69
CA THR A 153 2.41 3.14 -13.51
C THR A 153 3.82 3.61 -13.87
N ILE A 154 4.77 3.61 -12.92
CA ILE A 154 6.16 3.99 -13.20
C ILE A 154 6.79 3.03 -14.22
N ILE A 155 6.58 1.71 -14.07
CA ILE A 155 7.10 0.71 -15.01
C ILE A 155 6.50 0.91 -16.43
N GLU A 156 5.19 1.20 -16.52
CA GLU A 156 4.52 1.47 -17.80
C GLU A 156 5.04 2.74 -18.46
N LEU A 157 5.22 3.82 -17.71
CA LEU A 157 5.79 5.07 -18.22
C LEU A 157 7.25 4.87 -18.66
N ALA A 158 8.05 4.17 -17.88
CA ALA A 158 9.44 3.86 -18.24
C ALA A 158 9.52 3.10 -19.58
N LYS A 159 8.63 2.13 -19.80
CA LYS A 159 8.51 1.41 -21.08
C LYS A 159 8.16 2.35 -22.23
N GLN A 160 7.21 3.27 -22.05
CA GLN A 160 6.83 4.25 -23.06
C GLN A 160 8.00 5.18 -23.43
N TRP A 161 8.87 5.48 -22.49
CA TRP A 161 10.04 6.33 -22.68
C TRP A 161 11.32 5.57 -23.02
N ASN A 162 11.22 4.26 -23.28
CA ASN A 162 12.36 3.37 -23.56
C ASN A 162 13.41 3.35 -22.44
N ILE A 163 13.00 3.56 -21.20
CA ILE A 163 13.85 3.44 -20.03
C ILE A 163 13.82 1.98 -19.56
N LYS A 164 14.99 1.35 -19.45
CA LYS A 164 15.11 -0.01 -18.93
C LYS A 164 14.69 -0.06 -17.48
N VAL A 165 13.87 -1.06 -17.11
CA VAL A 165 13.50 -1.35 -15.71
C VAL A 165 13.98 -2.75 -15.36
N THR A 166 14.65 -2.89 -14.24
CA THR A 166 15.23 -4.13 -13.71
C THR A 166 14.71 -4.39 -12.30
#